data_c8c0734b74e745ceb7135dfa322d1dd0
#
_entry.id   c8c0734b74e745ceb7135dfa322d1dd0
#
_cell.length_a   1.000
_cell.length_b   1.000
_cell.length_c   1.000
_cell.angle_alpha   90.00
_cell.angle_beta   90.00
_cell.angle_gamma   90.00
#
_symmetry.space_group_name_H-M   'P 1'
#
loop_
_entity.id
_entity.type
_entity.pdbx_description
1 polymer ?
#
loop_
_entity_poly.entity_id
_entity_poly.type
_entity_poly.pdbx_seq_one_letter_code
_entity_poly.pdbx_strand_id
1 'polypeptide(L)'
;MKITYKINIYNLLTYLLVFAIIKPYFLPAGLRQASKIIILISVFLFTISREKKERIVNLSWLFSGCVLLSAVMAYLKGGYHDKDFLDALLYVVTFYDIYSFIGLCKQKDRFNETIKCLYNIVGLYCVLTFVSILLVGTVNNSNQSAYIFGNKFTSSYLFIFFVALYGASHEMILWKNKICYIALFISSIALTLYIGCATATVTLAVLFIATIVPFQK
;
A
#
# COMPACT_ATOMS: atom_id res chain seq x y z
N MET A 1 -36.72 12.15 -2.57
CA MET A 1 -35.62 11.92 -1.63
C MET A 1 -34.30 12.28 -2.36
N LYS A 2 -33.73 13.48 -2.10
CA LYS A 2 -32.44 13.87 -2.72
C LYS A 2 -31.33 13.18 -1.93
N ILE A 3 -30.74 12.12 -2.51
CA ILE A 3 -29.55 11.48 -1.95
C ILE A 3 -28.37 12.39 -2.29
N THR A 4 -28.01 13.26 -1.36
CA THR A 4 -26.82 14.09 -1.44
C THR A 4 -25.63 13.22 -1.00
N TYR A 5 -24.93 12.60 -1.95
CA TYR A 5 -23.66 11.94 -1.67
C TYR A 5 -22.62 13.01 -1.27
N LYS A 6 -22.42 13.20 0.02
CA LYS A 6 -21.29 13.96 0.54
C LYS A 6 -20.02 13.09 0.31
N ILE A 7 -19.31 13.35 -0.76
CA ILE A 7 -18.01 12.70 -0.99
C ILE A 7 -17.09 13.07 0.17
N ASN A 8 -16.71 12.09 0.97
CA ASN A 8 -15.74 12.29 2.03
C ASN A 8 -14.35 12.42 1.39
N ILE A 9 -13.77 13.62 1.48
CA ILE A 9 -12.47 13.92 0.86
C ILE A 9 -11.34 13.01 1.38
N TYR A 10 -11.41 12.57 2.63
CA TYR A 10 -10.43 11.62 3.20
C TYR A 10 -10.51 10.25 2.51
N ASN A 11 -11.71 9.77 2.23
CA ASN A 11 -11.89 8.52 1.51
C ASN A 11 -11.40 8.64 0.07
N LEU A 12 -11.70 9.75 -0.59
CA LEU A 12 -11.21 10.02 -1.95
C LEU A 12 -9.67 10.03 -1.99
N LEU A 13 -9.03 10.75 -1.06
CA LEU A 13 -7.57 10.79 -0.99
C LEU A 13 -6.96 9.43 -0.65
N THR A 14 -7.64 8.62 0.17
CA THR A 14 -7.23 7.24 0.45
C THR A 14 -7.22 6.39 -0.83
N TYR A 15 -8.30 6.47 -1.65
CA TYR A 15 -8.35 5.76 -2.93
C TYR A 15 -7.26 6.21 -3.89
N LEU A 16 -7.04 7.52 -3.99
CA LEU A 16 -6.01 8.08 -4.85
C LEU A 16 -4.61 7.66 -4.41
N LEU A 17 -4.30 7.70 -3.10
CA LEU A 17 -3.01 7.25 -2.57
C LEU A 17 -2.76 5.77 -2.88
N VAL A 18 -3.73 4.91 -2.63
CA VAL A 18 -3.60 3.47 -2.94
C VAL A 18 -3.35 3.27 -4.44
N PHE A 19 -4.08 3.98 -5.30
CA PHE A 19 -3.88 3.94 -6.74
C PHE A 19 -2.47 4.38 -7.15
N ALA A 20 -1.94 5.46 -6.55
CA ALA A 20 -0.60 5.97 -6.83
C ALA A 20 0.51 4.99 -6.40
N ILE A 21 0.30 4.26 -5.29
CA ILE A 21 1.26 3.30 -4.75
C ILE A 21 1.27 2.02 -5.59
N ILE A 22 0.11 1.49 -5.94
CA ILE A 22 -0.05 0.18 -6.57
C ILE A 22 0.37 0.18 -8.05
N LYS A 23 0.30 1.32 -8.73
CA LYS A 23 0.72 1.50 -10.13
C LYS A 23 0.09 0.44 -11.07
N PRO A 24 -1.19 0.53 -11.41
CA PRO A 24 -1.87 -0.47 -12.24
C PRO A 24 -1.19 -0.60 -13.62
N TYR A 25 -0.86 -1.83 -14.01
CA TYR A 25 -0.10 -2.14 -15.23
C TYR A 25 -0.90 -2.01 -16.51
N PHE A 26 -2.23 -1.95 -16.42
CA PHE A 26 -3.08 -1.72 -17.59
C PHE A 26 -2.99 -0.29 -18.13
N LEU A 27 -2.42 0.65 -17.35
CA LEU A 27 -2.18 2.02 -17.80
C LEU A 27 -0.82 2.15 -18.50
N PRO A 28 -0.71 2.92 -19.57
CA PRO A 28 0.57 3.27 -20.20
C PRO A 28 1.55 3.89 -19.20
N ALA A 29 2.84 3.57 -19.35
CA ALA A 29 3.88 3.98 -18.39
C ALA A 29 3.88 5.50 -18.10
N GLY A 30 3.74 6.32 -19.14
CA GLY A 30 3.69 7.79 -18.99
C GLY A 30 2.48 8.27 -18.17
N LEU A 31 1.30 7.70 -18.41
CA LEU A 31 0.09 8.04 -17.65
C LEU A 31 0.18 7.59 -16.19
N ARG A 32 0.78 6.42 -15.92
CA ARG A 32 1.03 5.94 -14.55
C ARG A 32 1.93 6.89 -13.78
N GLN A 33 3.00 7.36 -14.42
CA GLN A 33 3.94 8.26 -13.76
C GLN A 33 3.32 9.65 -13.52
N ALA A 34 2.66 10.20 -14.53
CA ALA A 34 1.98 11.48 -14.43
C ALA A 34 0.87 11.47 -13.36
N SER A 35 0.01 10.45 -13.35
CA SER A 35 -1.03 10.30 -12.34
C SER A 35 -0.47 10.17 -10.93
N LYS A 36 0.60 9.38 -10.74
CA LYS A 36 1.29 9.27 -9.46
C LYS A 36 1.78 10.63 -8.96
N ILE A 37 2.47 11.39 -9.79
CA ILE A 37 3.01 12.72 -9.42
C ILE A 37 1.88 13.67 -9.03
N ILE A 38 0.82 13.74 -9.85
CA ILE A 38 -0.33 14.63 -9.59
C ILE A 38 -1.00 14.27 -8.27
N ILE A 39 -1.21 12.97 -8.00
CA ILE A 39 -1.84 12.51 -6.76
C ILE A 39 -0.96 12.86 -5.56
N LEU A 40 0.34 12.57 -5.60
CA LEU A 40 1.25 12.86 -4.49
C LEU A 40 1.31 14.36 -4.20
N ILE A 41 1.43 15.20 -5.22
CA ILE A 41 1.38 16.66 -5.03
C ILE A 41 0.06 17.10 -4.40
N SER A 42 -1.06 16.53 -4.84
CA SER A 42 -2.38 16.86 -4.30
C SER A 42 -2.51 16.48 -2.82
N VAL A 43 -2.03 15.29 -2.44
CA VAL A 43 -2.04 14.82 -1.04
C VAL A 43 -1.09 15.65 -0.19
N PHE A 44 0.10 15.96 -0.68
CA PHE A 44 1.08 16.81 -0.02
C PHE A 44 0.51 18.20 0.31
N LEU A 45 -0.08 18.88 -0.69
CA LEU A 45 -0.71 20.19 -0.49
C LEU A 45 -1.89 20.12 0.48
N PHE A 46 -2.69 19.06 0.42
CA PHE A 46 -3.81 18.87 1.33
C PHE A 46 -3.34 18.65 2.77
N THR A 47 -2.30 17.85 2.99
CA THR A 47 -1.76 17.56 4.32
C THR A 47 -1.09 18.78 4.93
N ILE A 48 -0.18 19.45 4.20
CA ILE A 48 0.49 20.67 4.70
C ILE A 48 -0.49 21.77 5.07
N SER A 49 -1.54 21.96 4.29
CA SER A 49 -2.52 23.02 4.58
C SER A 49 -3.36 22.78 5.85
N ARG A 50 -3.36 21.57 6.40
CA ARG A 50 -4.23 21.15 7.50
C ARG A 50 -3.52 20.57 8.70
N GLU A 51 -2.24 20.28 8.57
CA GLU A 51 -1.42 19.75 9.67
C GLU A 51 -1.16 20.87 10.69
N LYS A 52 -1.66 20.70 11.92
CA LYS A 52 -1.19 21.50 13.03
C LYS A 52 0.26 21.11 13.31
N LYS A 53 1.14 22.09 13.45
CA LYS A 53 2.59 21.96 13.73
C LYS A 53 2.92 21.21 15.04
N GLU A 54 2.27 20.13 15.36
CA GLU A 54 2.70 19.26 16.44
C GLU A 54 3.80 18.35 15.90
N ARG A 55 4.94 18.41 16.59
CA ARG A 55 6.16 17.62 16.38
C ARG A 55 5.84 16.13 16.27
N ILE A 56 5.38 15.70 15.15
CA ILE A 56 5.59 14.32 14.75
C ILE A 56 7.03 14.34 14.19
N VAL A 57 8.03 14.06 15.05
CA VAL A 57 9.34 13.61 14.57
C VAL A 57 9.05 12.29 13.88
N ASN A 58 8.68 12.43 12.66
CA ASN A 58 8.08 11.39 11.89
C ASN A 58 9.19 10.40 11.56
N LEU A 59 8.96 9.16 11.95
CA LEU A 59 9.71 8.01 11.44
C LEU A 59 9.87 8.13 9.91
N SER A 60 8.92 8.81 9.23
CA SER A 60 8.99 9.18 7.81
C SER A 60 10.24 9.98 7.45
N TRP A 61 10.67 10.94 8.26
CA TRP A 61 11.88 11.73 8.01
C TRP A 61 13.14 10.88 8.11
N LEU A 62 13.16 9.93 9.05
CA LEU A 62 14.29 9.01 9.20
C LEU A 62 14.36 8.07 7.99
N PHE A 63 13.26 7.46 7.58
CA PHE A 63 13.22 6.62 6.38
C PHE A 63 13.52 7.42 5.12
N SER A 64 12.94 8.61 4.98
CA SER A 64 13.21 9.50 3.84
C SER A 64 14.69 9.90 3.77
N GLY A 65 15.29 10.21 4.91
CA GLY A 65 16.72 10.49 5.02
C GLY A 65 17.58 9.30 4.60
N CYS A 66 17.26 8.08 5.05
CA CYS A 66 17.97 6.86 4.65
C CYS A 66 17.85 6.60 3.14
N VAL A 67 16.66 6.79 2.56
CA VAL A 67 16.44 6.60 1.11
C VAL A 67 17.25 7.64 0.31
N LEU A 68 17.20 8.91 0.71
CA LEU A 68 17.98 9.98 0.05
C LEU A 68 19.48 9.72 0.17
N LEU A 69 19.97 9.39 1.36
CA LEU A 69 21.39 9.08 1.59
C LEU A 69 21.83 7.90 0.71
N SER A 70 21.02 6.84 0.65
CA SER A 70 21.30 5.68 -0.21
C SER A 70 21.34 6.06 -1.69
N ALA A 71 20.39 6.89 -2.16
CA ALA A 71 20.34 7.35 -3.53
C ALA A 71 21.56 8.24 -3.89
N VAL A 72 21.95 9.16 -3.00
CA VAL A 72 23.14 10.00 -3.19
C VAL A 72 24.41 9.16 -3.23
N MET A 73 24.57 8.20 -2.31
CA MET A 73 25.73 7.31 -2.29
C MET A 73 25.83 6.44 -3.55
N ALA A 74 24.69 5.94 -4.06
CA ALA A 74 24.64 5.18 -5.30
C ALA A 74 24.96 6.04 -6.53
N TYR A 75 24.47 7.28 -6.56
CA TYR A 75 24.78 8.25 -7.61
C TYR A 75 26.29 8.58 -7.65
N LEU A 76 26.88 8.87 -6.49
CA LEU A 76 28.30 9.16 -6.37
C LEU A 76 29.21 7.98 -6.80
N LYS A 77 28.74 6.74 -6.66
CA LYS A 77 29.43 5.53 -7.13
C LYS A 77 29.23 5.25 -8.61
N GLY A 78 28.53 6.10 -9.35
CA GLY A 78 28.24 5.91 -10.78
C GLY A 78 27.26 4.78 -11.09
N GLY A 79 26.55 4.27 -10.08
CA GLY A 79 25.58 3.18 -10.24
C GLY A 79 24.13 3.63 -10.47
N TYR A 80 23.87 4.92 -10.50
CA TYR A 80 22.52 5.50 -10.66
C TYR A 80 22.45 6.44 -11.85
N HIS A 81 21.38 6.30 -12.62
CA HIS A 81 21.01 7.26 -13.66
C HIS A 81 20.05 8.33 -13.08
N ASP A 82 19.94 9.48 -13.76
CA ASP A 82 19.07 10.59 -13.32
C ASP A 82 17.62 10.15 -13.06
N LYS A 83 17.14 9.17 -13.84
CA LYS A 83 15.81 8.59 -13.66
C LYS A 83 15.64 7.87 -12.31
N ASP A 84 16.67 7.17 -11.85
CA ASP A 84 16.64 6.41 -10.60
C ASP A 84 16.64 7.36 -9.40
N PHE A 85 17.34 8.49 -9.53
CA PHE A 85 17.31 9.56 -8.53
C PHE A 85 15.92 10.20 -8.41
N LEU A 86 15.26 10.45 -9.54
CA LEU A 86 13.88 10.94 -9.56
C LEU A 86 12.92 9.95 -8.89
N ASP A 87 13.06 8.67 -9.17
CA ASP A 87 12.25 7.62 -8.52
C ASP A 87 12.50 7.57 -7.00
N ALA A 88 13.74 7.76 -6.55
CA ALA A 88 14.06 7.86 -5.12
C ALA A 88 13.37 9.06 -4.45
N LEU A 89 13.38 10.24 -5.10
CA LEU A 89 12.65 11.41 -4.62
C LEU A 89 11.14 11.16 -4.54
N LEU A 90 10.57 10.49 -5.53
CA LEU A 90 9.14 10.11 -5.50
C LEU A 90 8.81 9.13 -4.38
N TYR A 91 9.73 8.23 -4.00
CA TYR A 91 9.56 7.38 -2.82
C TYR A 91 9.55 8.20 -1.54
N VAL A 92 10.48 9.16 -1.39
CA VAL A 92 10.52 10.06 -0.22
C VAL A 92 9.19 10.80 -0.06
N VAL A 93 8.69 11.41 -1.13
CA VAL A 93 7.40 12.11 -1.11
C VAL A 93 6.26 11.14 -0.78
N THR A 94 6.27 9.94 -1.34
CA THR A 94 5.24 8.92 -1.06
C THR A 94 5.21 8.54 0.42
N PHE A 95 6.38 8.31 1.05
CA PHE A 95 6.46 8.01 2.48
C PHE A 95 5.96 9.18 3.32
N TYR A 96 6.40 10.40 3.01
CA TYR A 96 5.93 11.59 3.70
C TYR A 96 4.41 11.72 3.63
N ASP A 97 3.83 11.59 2.45
CA ASP A 97 2.38 11.70 2.23
C ASP A 97 1.59 10.66 3.00
N ILE A 98 2.03 9.39 3.00
CA ILE A 98 1.37 8.32 3.75
C ILE A 98 1.35 8.65 5.24
N TYR A 99 2.50 8.99 5.81
CA TYR A 99 2.59 9.25 7.25
C TYR A 99 1.84 10.52 7.67
N SER A 100 1.98 11.61 6.90
CA SER A 100 1.28 12.87 7.18
C SER A 100 -0.23 12.71 7.02
N PHE A 101 -0.68 11.98 6.01
CA PHE A 101 -2.10 11.71 5.80
C PHE A 101 -2.71 10.84 6.91
N ILE A 102 -2.01 9.78 7.32
CA ILE A 102 -2.44 8.93 8.44
C ILE A 102 -2.47 9.74 9.74
N GLY A 103 -1.45 10.56 10.00
CA GLY A 103 -1.41 11.48 11.13
C GLY A 103 -2.58 12.45 11.16
N LEU A 104 -2.90 13.05 10.01
CA LEU A 104 -4.05 13.93 9.85
C LEU A 104 -5.38 13.20 10.09
N CYS A 105 -5.54 11.98 9.55
CA CYS A 105 -6.74 11.16 9.80
C CYS A 105 -6.91 10.85 11.28
N LYS A 106 -5.82 10.56 12.00
CA LYS A 106 -5.83 10.33 13.45
C LYS A 106 -6.23 11.59 14.22
N GLN A 107 -5.67 12.77 13.88
CA GLN A 107 -6.02 14.05 14.51
C GLN A 107 -7.49 14.46 14.30
N LYS A 108 -8.12 13.98 13.22
CA LYS A 108 -9.50 14.28 12.86
C LYS A 108 -10.48 13.18 13.23
N ASP A 109 -10.06 12.19 14.05
CA ASP A 109 -10.86 11.01 14.45
C ASP A 109 -11.42 10.21 13.26
N ARG A 110 -10.72 10.26 12.10
CA ARG A 110 -11.09 9.56 10.86
C ARG A 110 -10.28 8.30 10.61
N PHE A 111 -9.43 7.94 11.54
CA PHE A 111 -8.49 6.82 11.35
C PHE A 111 -9.21 5.50 11.07
N ASN A 112 -10.25 5.17 11.86
CA ASN A 112 -11.02 3.93 11.66
C ASN A 112 -11.77 3.89 10.33
N GLU A 113 -12.32 5.04 9.89
CA GLU A 113 -12.95 5.15 8.56
C GLU A 113 -11.91 4.95 7.44
N THR A 114 -10.73 5.52 7.60
CA THR A 114 -9.62 5.40 6.65
C THR A 114 -9.15 3.94 6.54
N ILE A 115 -9.00 3.24 7.67
CA ILE A 115 -8.63 1.80 7.68
C ILE A 115 -9.70 0.96 6.97
N LYS A 116 -10.99 1.21 7.21
CA LYS A 116 -12.08 0.52 6.50
C LYS A 116 -12.06 0.81 4.99
N CYS A 117 -11.79 2.06 4.63
CA CYS A 117 -11.65 2.46 3.24
C CYS A 117 -10.46 1.75 2.55
N LEU A 118 -9.30 1.70 3.21
CA LEU A 118 -8.12 0.95 2.78
C LEU A 118 -8.43 -0.53 2.60
N TYR A 119 -9.08 -1.14 3.58
CA TYR A 119 -9.49 -2.54 3.52
C TYR A 119 -10.35 -2.82 2.28
N ASN A 120 -11.36 -1.99 2.01
CA ASN A 120 -12.26 -2.17 0.88
C ASN A 120 -11.53 -2.05 -0.47
N ILE A 121 -10.68 -1.02 -0.65
CA ILE A 121 -9.98 -0.81 -1.94
C ILE A 121 -8.90 -1.86 -2.17
N VAL A 122 -8.14 -2.21 -1.14
CA VAL A 122 -7.11 -3.26 -1.25
C VAL A 122 -7.77 -4.62 -1.49
N GLY A 123 -8.90 -4.91 -0.82
CA GLY A 123 -9.69 -6.10 -1.07
C GLY A 123 -10.19 -6.19 -2.51
N LEU A 124 -10.70 -5.09 -3.06
CA LEU A 124 -11.08 -5.03 -4.47
C LEU A 124 -9.91 -5.36 -5.40
N TYR A 125 -8.73 -4.79 -5.13
CA TYR A 125 -7.53 -5.06 -5.93
C TYR A 125 -7.04 -6.51 -5.79
N CYS A 126 -7.14 -7.10 -4.59
CA CYS A 126 -6.85 -8.52 -4.40
C CYS A 126 -7.79 -9.41 -5.20
N VAL A 127 -9.10 -9.13 -5.19
CA VAL A 127 -10.10 -9.88 -5.99
C VAL A 127 -9.81 -9.74 -7.48
N LEU A 128 -9.57 -8.52 -7.97
CA LEU A 128 -9.24 -8.29 -9.37
C LEU A 128 -7.94 -8.99 -9.79
N THR A 129 -6.92 -8.99 -8.93
CA THR A 129 -5.67 -9.71 -9.16
C THR A 129 -5.92 -11.21 -9.23
N PHE A 130 -6.69 -11.76 -8.30
CA PHE A 130 -7.05 -13.18 -8.27
C PHE A 130 -7.80 -13.60 -9.53
N VAL A 131 -8.83 -12.85 -9.92
CA VAL A 131 -9.59 -13.09 -11.15
C VAL A 131 -8.70 -13.01 -12.39
N SER A 132 -7.81 -12.01 -12.44
CA SER A 132 -6.84 -11.87 -13.53
C SER A 132 -5.89 -13.07 -13.63
N ILE A 133 -5.41 -13.59 -12.51
CA ILE A 133 -4.55 -14.79 -12.48
C ILE A 133 -5.31 -16.00 -13.04
N LEU A 134 -6.58 -16.17 -12.69
CA LEU A 134 -7.39 -17.30 -13.15
C LEU A 134 -7.74 -17.21 -14.64
N LEU A 135 -8.04 -16.01 -15.15
CA LEU A 135 -8.52 -15.84 -16.53
C LEU A 135 -7.38 -15.67 -17.54
N VAL A 136 -6.35 -14.96 -17.19
CA VAL A 136 -5.29 -14.54 -18.12
C VAL A 136 -3.94 -15.20 -17.80
N GLY A 137 -3.78 -15.66 -16.56
CA GLY A 137 -2.49 -16.15 -16.07
C GLY A 137 -1.47 -15.00 -15.93
N THR A 138 -0.21 -15.29 -16.18
CA THR A 138 0.87 -14.31 -16.12
C THR A 138 1.13 -13.70 -17.49
N VAL A 139 1.17 -12.39 -17.59
CA VAL A 139 1.67 -11.70 -18.79
C VAL A 139 3.20 -11.67 -18.69
N ASN A 140 3.86 -12.53 -19.46
CA ASN A 140 5.33 -12.54 -19.53
C ASN A 140 5.83 -11.33 -20.32
N ASN A 141 6.25 -10.29 -19.64
CA ASN A 141 7.10 -9.25 -20.21
C ASN A 141 8.56 -9.51 -19.80
N SER A 142 9.37 -9.91 -20.78
CA SER A 142 10.84 -9.97 -20.75
C SER A 142 11.45 -10.06 -19.33
N ASN A 143 11.49 -11.24 -18.73
CA ASN A 143 12.13 -11.62 -17.47
C ASN A 143 11.39 -11.40 -16.15
N GLN A 144 10.18 -10.83 -16.12
CA GLN A 144 9.38 -10.75 -14.88
C GLN A 144 7.91 -11.07 -15.16
N SER A 145 7.34 -11.97 -14.35
CA SER A 145 5.89 -12.21 -14.36
C SER A 145 5.15 -10.94 -13.95
N ALA A 146 4.37 -10.38 -14.86
CA ALA A 146 3.54 -9.21 -14.62
C ALA A 146 2.08 -9.63 -14.42
N TYR A 147 1.42 -8.96 -13.51
CA TYR A 147 0.00 -9.10 -13.18
C TYR A 147 -0.70 -7.76 -13.39
N ILE A 148 -2.03 -7.73 -13.31
CA ILE A 148 -2.82 -6.53 -13.59
C ILE A 148 -2.40 -5.30 -12.75
N PHE A 149 -1.93 -5.52 -11.51
CA PHE A 149 -1.49 -4.46 -10.59
C PHE A 149 0.01 -4.47 -10.29
N GLY A 150 0.81 -5.00 -11.17
CA GLY A 150 2.25 -4.93 -11.04
C GLY A 150 2.95 -6.26 -11.22
N ASN A 151 4.21 -6.31 -10.80
CA ASN A 151 5.00 -7.54 -10.84
C ASN A 151 4.62 -8.48 -9.69
N LYS A 152 5.26 -9.66 -9.66
CA LYS A 152 5.02 -10.67 -8.61
C LYS A 152 5.16 -10.14 -7.18
N PHE A 153 6.08 -9.20 -6.95
CA PHE A 153 6.28 -8.63 -5.61
C PHE A 153 5.10 -7.71 -5.22
N THR A 154 4.73 -6.78 -6.10
CA THR A 154 3.61 -5.86 -5.84
C THR A 154 2.31 -6.62 -5.60
N SER A 155 2.01 -7.61 -6.43
CA SER A 155 0.81 -8.44 -6.29
C SER A 155 0.82 -9.25 -4.98
N SER A 156 1.97 -9.82 -4.61
CA SER A 156 2.10 -10.56 -3.36
C SER A 156 1.97 -9.68 -2.13
N TYR A 157 2.55 -8.47 -2.15
CA TYR A 157 2.42 -7.51 -1.05
C TYR A 157 0.99 -6.98 -0.88
N LEU A 158 0.20 -6.92 -1.95
CA LEU A 158 -1.23 -6.62 -1.83
C LEU A 158 -1.96 -7.62 -0.94
N PHE A 159 -1.71 -8.91 -1.09
CA PHE A 159 -2.32 -9.94 -0.25
C PHE A 159 -1.87 -9.83 1.20
N ILE A 160 -0.57 -9.57 1.45
CA ILE A 160 -0.06 -9.33 2.81
C ILE A 160 -0.78 -8.15 3.45
N PHE A 161 -0.87 -7.03 2.72
CA PHE A 161 -1.50 -5.82 3.20
C PHE A 161 -2.98 -6.01 3.47
N PHE A 162 -3.67 -6.78 2.63
CA PHE A 162 -5.08 -7.12 2.82
C PHE A 162 -5.31 -7.94 4.10
N VAL A 163 -4.50 -8.97 4.33
CA VAL A 163 -4.57 -9.78 5.57
C VAL A 163 -4.31 -8.91 6.80
N ALA A 164 -3.29 -8.02 6.75
CA ALA A 164 -2.99 -7.10 7.83
C ALA A 164 -4.14 -6.13 8.12
N LEU A 165 -4.74 -5.55 7.08
CA LEU A 165 -5.89 -4.64 7.19
C LEU A 165 -7.13 -5.35 7.73
N TYR A 166 -7.36 -6.62 7.36
CA TYR A 166 -8.44 -7.40 7.93
C TYR A 166 -8.26 -7.55 9.45
N GLY A 167 -7.04 -7.92 9.88
CA GLY A 167 -6.70 -8.02 11.30
C GLY A 167 -6.86 -6.71 12.07
N ALA A 168 -6.55 -5.56 11.42
CA ALA A 168 -6.67 -4.24 12.03
C ALA A 168 -8.10 -3.69 12.03
N SER A 169 -8.96 -4.13 11.09
CA SER A 169 -10.31 -3.58 10.91
C SER A 169 -11.41 -4.39 11.60
N HIS A 170 -11.12 -5.61 12.01
CA HIS A 170 -12.10 -6.53 12.60
C HIS A 170 -11.68 -6.97 14.01
N GLU A 171 -12.66 -7.10 14.90
CA GLU A 171 -12.43 -7.60 16.25
C GLU A 171 -12.10 -9.08 16.22
N MET A 172 -10.84 -9.45 16.50
CA MET A 172 -10.35 -10.82 16.50
C MET A 172 -10.86 -11.66 17.70
N ILE A 173 -11.64 -11.06 18.61
CA ILE A 173 -12.31 -11.75 19.71
C ILE A 173 -13.43 -12.64 19.17
N LEU A 174 -14.13 -12.21 18.13
CA LEU A 174 -15.23 -12.94 17.53
C LEU A 174 -14.75 -14.16 16.75
N TRP A 175 -15.27 -15.34 17.05
CA TRP A 175 -14.90 -16.59 16.38
C TRP A 175 -15.06 -16.55 14.86
N LYS A 176 -16.13 -15.92 14.38
CA LYS A 176 -16.36 -15.71 12.94
C LYS A 176 -15.21 -14.95 12.27
N ASN A 177 -14.72 -13.90 12.90
CA ASN A 177 -13.63 -13.08 12.36
C ASN A 177 -12.31 -13.87 12.35
N LYS A 178 -12.06 -14.71 13.36
CA LYS A 178 -10.89 -15.60 13.38
C LYS A 178 -10.92 -16.60 12.22
N ILE A 179 -12.05 -17.24 11.97
CA ILE A 179 -12.19 -18.19 10.85
C ILE A 179 -11.94 -17.49 9.52
N CYS A 180 -12.57 -16.31 9.29
CA CYS A 180 -12.35 -15.54 8.08
C CYS A 180 -10.87 -15.10 7.93
N TYR A 181 -10.22 -14.69 9.02
CA TYR A 181 -8.82 -14.33 9.02
C TYR A 181 -7.93 -15.52 8.61
N ILE A 182 -8.16 -16.70 9.21
CA ILE A 182 -7.42 -17.92 8.87
C ILE A 182 -7.63 -18.30 7.40
N ALA A 183 -8.86 -18.23 6.92
CA ALA A 183 -9.18 -18.52 5.51
C ALA A 183 -8.48 -17.57 4.55
N LEU A 184 -8.48 -16.26 4.85
CA LEU A 184 -7.76 -15.23 4.07
C LEU A 184 -6.25 -15.46 4.12
N PHE A 185 -5.73 -15.84 5.28
CA PHE A 185 -4.31 -16.15 5.44
C PHE A 185 -3.89 -17.36 4.60
N ILE A 186 -4.62 -18.46 4.67
CA ILE A 186 -4.33 -19.69 3.90
C ILE A 186 -4.43 -19.41 2.40
N SER A 187 -5.47 -18.71 1.95
CA SER A 187 -5.62 -18.35 0.55
C SER A 187 -4.50 -17.43 0.05
N SER A 188 -4.07 -16.47 0.88
CA SER A 188 -2.97 -15.57 0.56
C SER A 188 -1.62 -16.30 0.48
N ILE A 189 -1.35 -17.26 1.38
CA ILE A 189 -0.16 -18.12 1.28
C ILE A 189 -0.20 -18.95 -0.02
N ALA A 190 -1.31 -19.59 -0.32
CA ALA A 190 -1.44 -20.40 -1.53
C ALA A 190 -1.17 -19.54 -2.80
N LEU A 191 -1.70 -18.32 -2.84
CA LEU A 191 -1.48 -17.39 -3.95
C LEU A 191 -0.03 -16.90 -4.02
N THR A 192 0.61 -16.55 -2.90
CA THR A 192 2.00 -16.10 -2.91
C THR A 192 2.97 -17.22 -3.27
N LEU A 193 2.68 -18.45 -2.92
CA LEU A 193 3.43 -19.64 -3.37
C LEU A 193 3.21 -19.88 -4.87
N TYR A 194 1.98 -19.79 -5.38
CA TYR A 194 1.69 -19.89 -6.81
C TYR A 194 2.41 -18.84 -7.63
N ILE A 195 2.45 -17.60 -7.14
CA ILE A 195 3.16 -16.47 -7.77
C ILE A 195 4.68 -16.64 -7.69
N GLY A 196 5.19 -17.51 -6.82
CA GLY A 196 6.63 -17.73 -6.63
C GLY A 196 7.32 -16.60 -5.87
N CYS A 197 6.66 -16.00 -4.89
CA CYS A 197 7.21 -14.93 -4.05
C CYS A 197 7.52 -15.42 -2.62
N ALA A 198 8.66 -16.06 -2.42
CA ALA A 198 9.06 -16.63 -1.13
C ALA A 198 9.12 -15.61 0.00
N THR A 199 9.60 -14.39 -0.26
CA THR A 199 9.63 -13.31 0.74
C THR A 199 8.26 -12.93 1.25
N ALA A 200 7.26 -12.89 0.38
CA ALA A 200 5.87 -12.62 0.77
C ALA A 200 5.28 -13.75 1.62
N THR A 201 5.59 -15.00 1.27
CA THR A 201 5.15 -16.16 2.06
C THR A 201 5.71 -16.14 3.48
N VAL A 202 7.01 -15.86 3.63
CA VAL A 202 7.65 -15.70 4.95
C VAL A 202 7.04 -14.53 5.71
N THR A 203 6.80 -13.40 5.07
CA THR A 203 6.19 -12.21 5.71
C THR A 203 4.77 -12.51 6.20
N LEU A 204 3.97 -13.26 5.43
CA LEU A 204 2.65 -13.73 5.87
C LEU A 204 2.76 -14.62 7.09
N ALA A 205 3.69 -15.57 7.11
CA ALA A 205 3.88 -16.46 8.27
C ALA A 205 4.22 -15.66 9.55
N VAL A 206 5.12 -14.68 9.45
CA VAL A 206 5.46 -13.77 10.56
C VAL A 206 4.25 -12.95 11.01
N LEU A 207 3.49 -12.39 10.07
CA LEU A 207 2.27 -11.64 10.36
C LEU A 207 1.23 -12.51 11.10
N PHE A 208 1.07 -13.76 10.69
CA PHE A 208 0.15 -14.70 11.32
C PHE A 208 0.55 -14.98 12.78
N ILE A 209 1.83 -15.27 13.02
CA ILE A 209 2.35 -15.49 14.37
C ILE A 209 2.12 -14.24 15.22
N ALA A 210 2.47 -13.05 14.71
CA ALA A 210 2.30 -11.78 15.41
C ALA A 210 0.83 -11.46 15.74
N THR A 211 -0.12 -11.98 14.95
CA THR A 211 -1.55 -11.72 15.17
C THR A 211 -2.19 -12.74 16.11
N ILE A 212 -1.72 -14.00 16.09
CA ILE A 212 -2.27 -15.08 16.93
C ILE A 212 -1.66 -15.11 18.32
N VAL A 213 -0.36 -14.82 18.43
CA VAL A 213 0.30 -14.74 19.74
C VAL A 213 -0.12 -13.44 20.41
N PRO A 214 -0.98 -13.48 21.44
CA PRO A 214 -1.30 -12.25 22.15
C PRO A 214 -0.01 -11.78 22.83
N PHE A 215 0.53 -10.65 22.41
CA PHE A 215 1.52 -9.95 23.22
C PHE A 215 0.82 -9.63 24.53
N GLN A 216 1.11 -10.38 25.56
CA GLN A 216 0.69 -10.06 26.93
C GLN A 216 1.26 -8.68 27.24
N LYS A 217 0.35 -7.69 27.35
CA LYS A 217 0.66 -6.37 27.89
C LYS A 217 0.80 -6.45 29.39
#